data_b30b261b5007699a01044b919fd3a874
#
_entry.id   b30b261b5007699a01044b919fd3a874
#
_cell.length_a   1.000
_cell.length_b   1.000
_cell.length_c   1.000
_cell.angle_alpha   90.00
_cell.angle_beta   90.00
_cell.angle_gamma   90.00
#
_symmetry.space_group_name_H-M   'P 1'
#
loop_
_entity.id
_entity.type
_entity.pdbx_description
1 polymer ?
#
loop_
_entity_poly.entity_id
_entity_poly.type
_entity_poly.pdbx_seq_one_letter_code
_entity_poly.pdbx_strand_id
1 'polypeptide(L)'
;MLLRLPNPAARLAVLALAFALAATLTFFSVRNARATHQAELGTRAGYEAATSLEPANPENWYLSGRYWQYAFDDPDASLAISNFRRARSLNPGYADAWLDLGTVYESEGNFSAARDAYLQARKAYPGSAAVAWRYGNFLLRQGEVQPAFAEIRRAVYADPNRSAEAFSRCWRVDPNLESILDNVIPPDRAAYLDVIRELAAVDQLPATLTVWQRLVSLHPHMSPADVISFADFLIQKGHFDDAHRVWQDAFQLSDVATGDPPGSVLWDGGFESNVRGGGFAWAFPASTPGVQVTLDRRQRHTGKQSLRLFFDGKRNVNYDGVCTNAEVRPDTTYRFIAWVRTQALTSDEGIRFRLFSFSGSSASASTDSQDSRGTQPWTRVEMPWNAGKDVHRARVCILRSSSRSLDARIQGTAWIDDISLVPVGSPNP
;
A
#
# COMPACT_ATOMS: atom_id res chain seq x y z
N MET A 1 -35.54 -5.72 -47.81
CA MET A 1 -35.86 -6.52 -49.03
C MET A 1 -36.95 -7.54 -48.65
N LEU A 2 -38.21 -7.35 -49.09
CA LEU A 2 -39.31 -8.27 -48.83
C LEU A 2 -39.30 -9.37 -49.92
N LEU A 3 -38.95 -10.58 -49.56
CA LEU A 3 -39.02 -11.75 -50.42
C LEU A 3 -40.49 -12.11 -50.63
N ARG A 4 -41.07 -11.81 -51.80
CA ARG A 4 -42.41 -12.29 -52.18
C ARG A 4 -42.28 -13.71 -52.76
N LEU A 5 -42.74 -14.70 -52.00
CA LEU A 5 -42.81 -16.09 -52.40
C LEU A 5 -44.18 -16.29 -53.13
N PRO A 6 -44.21 -16.47 -54.43
CA PRO A 6 -45.48 -16.56 -55.17
C PRO A 6 -46.22 -17.90 -55.02
N ASN A 7 -45.51 -18.97 -54.67
CA ASN A 7 -46.01 -20.33 -54.56
C ASN A 7 -46.38 -20.70 -53.10
N PRO A 8 -47.61 -21.17 -52.79
CA PRO A 8 -48.00 -21.58 -51.45
C PRO A 8 -47.11 -22.75 -50.90
N ALA A 9 -46.69 -23.67 -51.76
CA ALA A 9 -45.76 -24.72 -51.35
C ALA A 9 -44.41 -24.19 -50.91
N ALA A 10 -43.86 -23.15 -51.58
CA ALA A 10 -42.63 -22.50 -51.20
C ALA A 10 -42.75 -21.74 -49.87
N ARG A 11 -43.94 -21.14 -49.57
CA ARG A 11 -44.22 -20.49 -48.28
C ARG A 11 -44.23 -21.52 -47.14
N LEU A 12 -44.90 -22.65 -47.34
CA LEU A 12 -44.92 -23.74 -46.40
C LEU A 12 -43.56 -24.33 -46.12
N ALA A 13 -42.73 -24.51 -47.16
CA ALA A 13 -41.34 -24.97 -47.01
C ALA A 13 -40.49 -24.02 -46.20
N VAL A 14 -40.59 -22.68 -46.45
CA VAL A 14 -39.85 -21.68 -45.69
C VAL A 14 -40.32 -21.64 -44.22
N LEU A 15 -41.61 -21.73 -43.96
CA LEU A 15 -42.17 -21.79 -42.60
C LEU A 15 -41.72 -23.05 -41.87
N ALA A 16 -41.74 -24.22 -42.51
CA ALA A 16 -41.24 -25.47 -41.96
C ALA A 16 -39.73 -25.41 -41.61
N LEU A 17 -38.94 -24.84 -42.52
CA LEU A 17 -37.52 -24.63 -42.30
C LEU A 17 -37.24 -23.66 -41.14
N ALA A 18 -37.97 -22.56 -41.06
CA ALA A 18 -37.88 -21.57 -39.99
C ALA A 18 -38.26 -22.19 -38.62
N PHE A 19 -39.35 -22.98 -38.61
CA PHE A 19 -39.75 -23.70 -37.41
C PHE A 19 -38.72 -24.76 -36.97
N ALA A 20 -38.20 -25.55 -37.92
CA ALA A 20 -37.15 -26.52 -37.63
C ALA A 20 -35.88 -25.83 -37.07
N LEU A 21 -35.47 -24.72 -37.67
CA LEU A 21 -34.34 -23.93 -37.17
C LEU A 21 -34.63 -23.38 -35.77
N ALA A 22 -35.78 -22.78 -35.52
CA ALA A 22 -36.20 -22.28 -34.23
C ALA A 22 -36.21 -23.39 -33.16
N ALA A 23 -36.80 -24.54 -33.49
CA ALA A 23 -36.86 -25.70 -32.57
C ALA A 23 -35.46 -26.23 -32.25
N THR A 24 -34.56 -26.29 -33.25
CA THR A 24 -33.16 -26.68 -33.05
C THR A 24 -32.42 -25.71 -32.17
N LEU A 25 -32.54 -24.41 -32.40
CA LEU A 25 -31.92 -23.37 -31.60
C LEU A 25 -32.43 -23.38 -30.15
N THR A 26 -33.75 -23.56 -29.97
CA THR A 26 -34.35 -23.67 -28.64
C THR A 26 -33.85 -24.90 -27.90
N PHE A 27 -33.78 -26.06 -28.57
CA PHE A 27 -33.22 -27.27 -28.00
C PHE A 27 -31.80 -27.11 -27.49
N PHE A 28 -30.92 -26.54 -28.33
CA PHE A 28 -29.52 -26.28 -27.93
C PHE A 28 -29.42 -25.24 -26.81
N SER A 29 -30.26 -24.17 -26.84
CA SER A 29 -30.25 -23.16 -25.79
C SER A 29 -30.70 -23.73 -24.42
N VAL A 30 -31.77 -24.57 -24.42
CA VAL A 30 -32.25 -25.22 -23.19
C VAL A 30 -31.23 -26.23 -22.67
N ARG A 31 -30.61 -26.99 -23.58
CA ARG A 31 -29.56 -27.95 -23.21
C ARG A 31 -28.37 -27.26 -22.59
N ASN A 32 -27.88 -26.18 -23.19
CA ASN A 32 -26.79 -25.35 -22.68
C ASN A 32 -27.15 -24.75 -21.30
N ALA A 33 -28.33 -24.13 -21.17
CA ALA A 33 -28.77 -23.56 -19.89
C ALA A 33 -28.85 -24.62 -18.78
N ARG A 34 -29.29 -25.85 -19.11
CA ARG A 34 -29.29 -26.96 -18.15
C ARG A 34 -27.87 -27.39 -17.78
N ALA A 35 -26.97 -27.50 -18.74
CA ALA A 35 -25.56 -27.85 -18.47
C ALA A 35 -24.89 -26.84 -17.57
N THR A 36 -25.04 -25.54 -17.87
CA THR A 36 -24.53 -24.45 -17.05
C THR A 36 -25.09 -24.50 -15.64
N HIS A 37 -26.41 -24.62 -15.49
CA HIS A 37 -27.05 -24.73 -14.17
C HIS A 37 -26.52 -25.93 -13.37
N GLN A 38 -26.30 -27.09 -14.02
CA GLN A 38 -25.73 -28.25 -13.33
C GLN A 38 -24.29 -27.99 -12.88
N ALA A 39 -23.47 -27.33 -13.71
CA ALA A 39 -22.11 -26.96 -13.36
C ALA A 39 -22.06 -25.95 -12.18
N GLU A 40 -22.98 -25.00 -12.14
CA GLU A 40 -23.12 -23.99 -11.06
C GLU A 40 -23.45 -24.61 -9.69
N LEU A 41 -24.01 -25.82 -9.64
CA LEU A 41 -24.23 -26.53 -8.37
C LEU A 41 -22.94 -26.87 -7.62
N GLY A 42 -21.80 -26.86 -8.29
CA GLY A 42 -20.50 -27.11 -7.69
C GLY A 42 -20.30 -28.51 -7.12
N THR A 43 -21.16 -29.47 -7.50
CA THR A 43 -21.17 -30.83 -6.98
C THR A 43 -20.66 -31.84 -8.02
N ARG A 44 -20.15 -32.98 -7.55
CA ARG A 44 -19.75 -34.10 -8.43
C ARG A 44 -20.84 -34.47 -9.45
N ALA A 45 -22.04 -34.71 -8.96
CA ALA A 45 -23.19 -35.08 -9.82
C ALA A 45 -23.54 -33.96 -10.82
N GLY A 46 -23.40 -32.69 -10.41
CA GLY A 46 -23.59 -31.53 -11.27
C GLY A 46 -22.59 -31.48 -12.42
N TYR A 47 -21.30 -31.68 -12.14
CA TYR A 47 -20.26 -31.70 -13.20
C TYR A 47 -20.37 -32.90 -14.12
N GLU A 48 -20.73 -34.10 -13.60
CA GLU A 48 -21.00 -35.30 -14.41
C GLU A 48 -22.22 -35.07 -15.35
N ALA A 49 -23.26 -34.44 -14.85
CA ALA A 49 -24.43 -34.08 -15.65
C ALA A 49 -24.11 -33.01 -16.72
N ALA A 50 -23.34 -31.97 -16.36
CA ALA A 50 -22.92 -30.92 -17.29
C ALA A 50 -22.09 -31.45 -18.45
N THR A 51 -21.08 -32.29 -18.18
CA THR A 51 -20.22 -32.91 -19.20
C THR A 51 -21.01 -33.92 -20.06
N SER A 52 -22.03 -34.59 -19.51
CA SER A 52 -22.92 -35.47 -20.27
C SER A 52 -23.86 -34.69 -21.19
N LEU A 53 -24.42 -33.58 -20.69
CA LEU A 53 -25.32 -32.73 -21.48
C LEU A 53 -24.58 -32.03 -22.63
N GLU A 54 -23.37 -31.53 -22.37
CA GLU A 54 -22.56 -30.79 -23.35
C GLU A 54 -21.11 -31.31 -23.44
N PRO A 55 -20.88 -32.50 -24.02
CA PRO A 55 -19.57 -33.12 -24.07
C PRO A 55 -18.57 -32.41 -24.99
N ALA A 56 -19.03 -31.47 -25.83
CA ALA A 56 -18.19 -30.66 -26.70
C ALA A 56 -17.82 -29.30 -26.08
N ASN A 57 -18.34 -28.98 -24.90
CA ASN A 57 -18.00 -27.75 -24.20
C ASN A 57 -16.74 -27.93 -23.34
N PRO A 58 -15.61 -27.27 -23.66
CA PRO A 58 -14.36 -27.41 -22.91
C PRO A 58 -14.47 -26.91 -21.47
N GLU A 59 -15.33 -25.93 -21.20
CA GLU A 59 -15.54 -25.34 -19.87
C GLU A 59 -16.06 -26.38 -18.86
N ASN A 60 -17.04 -27.20 -19.26
CA ASN A 60 -17.61 -28.22 -18.37
C ASN A 60 -16.54 -29.24 -17.95
N TRP A 61 -15.65 -29.64 -18.86
CA TRP A 61 -14.54 -30.54 -18.55
C TRP A 61 -13.49 -29.87 -17.69
N TYR A 62 -13.20 -28.59 -17.92
CA TYR A 62 -12.29 -27.82 -17.09
C TYR A 62 -12.80 -27.71 -15.64
N LEU A 63 -14.05 -27.31 -15.46
CA LEU A 63 -14.68 -27.20 -14.13
C LEU A 63 -14.73 -28.55 -13.40
N SER A 64 -15.06 -29.64 -14.12
CA SER A 64 -14.98 -31.00 -13.58
C SER A 64 -13.55 -31.36 -13.16
N GLY A 65 -12.55 -31.02 -13.97
CA GLY A 65 -11.13 -31.21 -13.62
C GLY A 65 -10.73 -30.48 -12.35
N ARG A 66 -11.14 -29.23 -12.21
CA ARG A 66 -10.91 -28.44 -10.99
C ARG A 66 -11.60 -29.04 -9.78
N TYR A 67 -12.82 -29.53 -9.94
CA TYR A 67 -13.51 -30.21 -8.85
C TYR A 67 -12.66 -31.38 -8.33
N TRP A 68 -12.19 -32.28 -9.19
CA TRP A 68 -11.39 -33.41 -8.77
C TRP A 68 -10.00 -33.03 -8.23
N GLN A 69 -9.44 -31.92 -8.69
CA GLN A 69 -8.17 -31.39 -8.17
C GLN A 69 -8.27 -30.88 -6.73
N TYR A 70 -9.41 -30.25 -6.37
CA TYR A 70 -9.60 -29.52 -5.10
C TYR A 70 -10.72 -30.10 -4.23
N ALA A 71 -11.29 -31.27 -4.55
CA ALA A 71 -12.32 -31.89 -3.73
C ALA A 71 -11.79 -32.09 -2.31
N PHE A 72 -12.55 -31.64 -1.32
CA PHE A 72 -12.14 -31.68 0.08
C PHE A 72 -12.07 -33.11 0.61
N ASP A 73 -13.06 -33.95 0.28
CA ASP A 73 -13.19 -35.29 0.84
C ASP A 73 -12.47 -36.36 0.03
N ASP A 74 -12.33 -36.19 -1.29
CA ASP A 74 -11.79 -37.24 -2.19
C ASP A 74 -11.17 -36.60 -3.46
N PRO A 75 -10.00 -35.93 -3.35
CA PRO A 75 -9.32 -35.42 -4.53
C PRO A 75 -8.75 -36.57 -5.38
N ASP A 76 -8.97 -36.52 -6.68
CA ASP A 76 -8.46 -37.52 -7.63
C ASP A 76 -7.67 -36.86 -8.76
N ALA A 77 -6.34 -36.97 -8.66
CA ALA A 77 -5.42 -36.40 -9.64
C ALA A 77 -5.61 -37.04 -11.03
N SER A 78 -5.94 -38.32 -11.10
CA SER A 78 -6.10 -39.05 -12.40
C SER A 78 -7.36 -38.51 -13.10
N LEU A 79 -8.46 -38.35 -12.39
CA LEU A 79 -9.69 -37.77 -12.93
C LEU A 79 -9.47 -36.30 -13.31
N ALA A 80 -8.80 -35.52 -12.47
CA ALA A 80 -8.44 -34.13 -12.80
C ALA A 80 -7.65 -34.05 -14.11
N ILE A 81 -6.57 -34.83 -14.24
CA ILE A 81 -5.74 -34.89 -15.45
C ILE A 81 -6.55 -35.29 -16.69
N SER A 82 -7.43 -36.30 -16.56
CA SER A 82 -8.25 -36.77 -17.67
C SER A 82 -9.21 -35.68 -18.16
N ASN A 83 -9.86 -34.98 -17.24
CA ASN A 83 -10.79 -33.90 -17.53
C ASN A 83 -10.08 -32.66 -18.14
N PHE A 84 -8.93 -32.24 -17.60
CA PHE A 84 -8.13 -31.16 -18.20
C PHE A 84 -7.60 -31.52 -19.59
N ARG A 85 -7.18 -32.77 -19.79
CA ARG A 85 -6.79 -33.26 -21.13
C ARG A 85 -7.95 -33.23 -22.11
N ARG A 86 -9.17 -33.51 -21.64
CA ARG A 86 -10.36 -33.43 -22.49
C ARG A 86 -10.70 -31.98 -22.81
N ALA A 87 -10.67 -31.07 -21.83
CA ALA A 87 -10.90 -29.65 -22.04
C ALA A 87 -9.95 -29.08 -23.12
N ARG A 88 -8.64 -29.33 -22.98
CA ARG A 88 -7.63 -28.87 -23.97
C ARG A 88 -7.76 -29.53 -25.35
N SER A 89 -8.27 -30.77 -25.42
CA SER A 89 -8.48 -31.43 -26.73
C SER A 89 -9.62 -30.75 -27.52
N LEU A 90 -10.58 -30.18 -26.81
CA LEU A 90 -11.72 -29.42 -27.36
C LEU A 90 -11.32 -27.98 -27.67
N ASN A 91 -10.47 -27.39 -26.83
CA ASN A 91 -9.92 -26.04 -27.03
C ASN A 91 -8.42 -26.02 -26.71
N PRO A 92 -7.53 -26.19 -27.69
CA PRO A 92 -6.07 -26.15 -27.48
C PRO A 92 -5.53 -24.82 -26.94
N GLY A 93 -6.27 -23.72 -27.16
CA GLY A 93 -5.96 -22.39 -26.64
C GLY A 93 -6.43 -22.12 -25.21
N TYR A 94 -6.99 -23.11 -24.52
CA TYR A 94 -7.50 -22.96 -23.17
C TYR A 94 -6.35 -22.94 -22.14
N ALA A 95 -5.78 -21.75 -21.90
CA ALA A 95 -4.59 -21.58 -21.09
C ALA A 95 -4.78 -22.07 -19.64
N ASP A 96 -5.95 -21.85 -19.03
CA ASP A 96 -6.23 -22.25 -17.65
C ASP A 96 -6.22 -23.79 -17.50
N ALA A 97 -6.75 -24.53 -18.48
CA ALA A 97 -6.68 -25.98 -18.47
C ALA A 97 -5.24 -26.52 -18.56
N TRP A 98 -4.38 -25.82 -19.30
CA TRP A 98 -2.95 -26.13 -19.34
C TRP A 98 -2.26 -25.78 -18.02
N LEU A 99 -2.58 -24.65 -17.39
CA LEU A 99 -2.00 -24.24 -16.11
C LEU A 99 -2.36 -25.21 -14.98
N ASP A 100 -3.63 -25.58 -14.88
CA ASP A 100 -4.08 -26.47 -13.81
C ASP A 100 -3.59 -27.90 -14.05
N LEU A 101 -3.51 -28.34 -15.30
CA LEU A 101 -2.84 -29.60 -15.66
C LEU A 101 -1.36 -29.60 -15.22
N GLY A 102 -0.63 -28.50 -15.44
CA GLY A 102 0.73 -28.32 -14.96
C GLY A 102 0.84 -28.44 -13.44
N THR A 103 -0.09 -27.82 -12.72
CA THR A 103 -0.14 -27.86 -11.25
C THR A 103 -0.40 -29.29 -10.73
N VAL A 104 -1.31 -30.04 -11.35
CA VAL A 104 -1.58 -31.43 -10.94
C VAL A 104 -0.36 -32.31 -11.25
N TYR A 105 0.27 -32.21 -12.43
CA TYR A 105 1.49 -32.97 -12.72
C TYR A 105 2.63 -32.65 -11.73
N GLU A 106 2.74 -31.39 -11.31
CA GLU A 106 3.73 -31.00 -10.32
C GLU A 106 3.45 -31.64 -8.97
N SER A 107 2.20 -31.66 -8.49
CA SER A 107 1.82 -32.32 -7.24
C SER A 107 2.05 -33.84 -7.25
N GLU A 108 1.93 -34.45 -8.42
CA GLU A 108 2.24 -35.89 -8.63
C GLU A 108 3.74 -36.16 -8.84
N GLY A 109 4.60 -35.12 -8.75
CA GLY A 109 6.04 -35.25 -8.97
C GLY A 109 6.46 -35.46 -10.42
N ASN A 110 5.54 -35.36 -11.38
CA ASN A 110 5.83 -35.46 -12.80
C ASN A 110 6.27 -34.08 -13.37
N PHE A 111 7.46 -33.65 -12.99
CA PHE A 111 7.99 -32.33 -13.34
C PHE A 111 8.20 -32.11 -14.84
N SER A 112 8.48 -33.16 -15.60
CA SER A 112 8.60 -33.06 -17.06
C SER A 112 7.26 -32.72 -17.71
N ALA A 113 6.21 -33.46 -17.37
CA ALA A 113 4.87 -33.20 -17.88
C ALA A 113 4.31 -31.84 -17.39
N ALA A 114 4.64 -31.44 -16.14
CA ALA A 114 4.29 -30.14 -15.60
C ALA A 114 4.90 -28.98 -16.43
N ARG A 115 6.21 -29.10 -16.73
CA ARG A 115 6.93 -28.14 -17.58
C ARG A 115 6.29 -27.99 -18.94
N ASP A 116 6.00 -29.12 -19.60
CA ASP A 116 5.37 -29.11 -20.91
C ASP A 116 4.02 -28.44 -20.88
N ALA A 117 3.21 -28.69 -19.83
CA ALA A 117 1.91 -28.07 -19.66
C ALA A 117 2.03 -26.54 -19.46
N TYR A 118 2.94 -26.08 -18.60
CA TYR A 118 3.18 -24.64 -18.41
C TYR A 118 3.69 -23.96 -19.70
N LEU A 119 4.56 -24.62 -20.47
CA LEU A 119 5.00 -24.10 -21.76
C LEU A 119 3.85 -24.00 -22.78
N GLN A 120 2.92 -24.94 -22.79
CA GLN A 120 1.73 -24.85 -23.64
C GLN A 120 0.79 -23.72 -23.17
N ALA A 121 0.58 -23.55 -21.86
CA ALA A 121 -0.17 -22.41 -21.32
C ALA A 121 0.44 -21.08 -21.78
N ARG A 122 1.78 -20.96 -21.73
CA ARG A 122 2.50 -19.76 -22.21
C ARG A 122 2.31 -19.51 -23.71
N LYS A 123 2.30 -20.57 -24.52
CA LYS A 123 2.02 -20.45 -25.96
C LYS A 123 0.58 -20.04 -26.24
N ALA A 124 -0.38 -20.59 -25.47
CA ALA A 124 -1.80 -20.30 -25.61
C ALA A 124 -2.12 -18.84 -25.24
N TYR A 125 -1.48 -18.32 -24.17
CA TYR A 125 -1.71 -16.92 -23.73
C TYR A 125 -0.41 -16.24 -23.27
N PRO A 126 0.40 -15.73 -24.22
CA PRO A 126 1.73 -15.17 -23.93
C PRO A 126 1.73 -13.95 -23.03
N GLY A 127 0.68 -13.13 -23.05
CA GLY A 127 0.54 -11.89 -22.26
C GLY A 127 -0.02 -12.08 -20.85
N SER A 128 -0.36 -13.31 -20.44
CA SER A 128 -1.01 -13.54 -19.15
C SER A 128 -0.02 -13.45 -17.99
N ALA A 129 -0.27 -12.51 -17.07
CA ALA A 129 0.46 -12.44 -15.80
C ALA A 129 0.32 -13.73 -14.98
N ALA A 130 -0.85 -14.36 -14.96
CA ALA A 130 -1.11 -15.60 -14.22
C ALA A 130 -0.31 -16.77 -14.77
N VAL A 131 -0.20 -16.89 -16.10
CA VAL A 131 0.61 -17.93 -16.74
C VAL A 131 2.08 -17.75 -16.41
N ALA A 132 2.61 -16.54 -16.61
CA ALA A 132 4.00 -16.22 -16.33
C ALA A 132 4.34 -16.43 -14.84
N TRP A 133 3.44 -16.03 -13.96
CA TRP A 133 3.58 -16.20 -12.52
C TRP A 133 3.65 -17.66 -12.08
N ARG A 134 2.69 -18.48 -12.52
CA ARG A 134 2.66 -19.92 -12.15
C ARG A 134 3.87 -20.66 -12.70
N TYR A 135 4.23 -20.39 -13.95
CA TYR A 135 5.40 -21.03 -14.56
C TYR A 135 6.70 -20.58 -13.90
N GLY A 136 6.87 -19.28 -13.64
CA GLY A 136 8.03 -18.76 -12.92
C GLY A 136 8.19 -19.37 -11.52
N ASN A 137 7.10 -19.49 -10.77
CA ASN A 137 7.13 -20.14 -9.45
C ASN A 137 7.44 -21.64 -9.53
N PHE A 138 6.96 -22.34 -10.57
CA PHE A 138 7.37 -23.71 -10.82
C PHE A 138 8.89 -23.82 -11.05
N LEU A 139 9.47 -22.95 -11.88
CA LEU A 139 10.90 -22.91 -12.15
C LEU A 139 11.73 -22.60 -10.89
N LEU A 140 11.27 -21.69 -10.02
CA LEU A 140 11.91 -21.43 -8.70
C LEU A 140 11.97 -22.70 -7.85
N ARG A 141 10.87 -23.46 -7.77
CA ARG A 141 10.83 -24.72 -7.01
C ARG A 141 11.73 -25.80 -7.61
N GLN A 142 12.01 -25.73 -8.91
CA GLN A 142 12.99 -26.62 -9.57
C GLN A 142 14.44 -26.14 -9.45
N GLY A 143 14.69 -25.00 -8.82
CA GLY A 143 16.03 -24.41 -8.69
C GLY A 143 16.55 -23.71 -9.95
N GLU A 144 15.68 -23.48 -10.93
CA GLU A 144 16.06 -22.84 -12.20
C GLU A 144 15.90 -21.31 -12.09
N VAL A 145 16.80 -20.67 -11.36
CA VAL A 145 16.70 -19.27 -10.94
C VAL A 145 16.58 -18.32 -12.13
N GLN A 146 17.49 -18.37 -13.11
CA GLN A 146 17.49 -17.41 -14.22
C GLN A 146 16.26 -17.54 -15.14
N PRO A 147 15.84 -18.75 -15.57
CA PRO A 147 14.57 -18.90 -16.28
C PRO A 147 13.35 -18.46 -15.47
N ALA A 148 13.35 -18.71 -14.14
CA ALA A 148 12.29 -18.27 -13.24
C ALA A 148 12.18 -16.75 -13.19
N PHE A 149 13.31 -16.05 -13.03
CA PHE A 149 13.36 -14.59 -13.01
C PHE A 149 12.78 -13.99 -14.30
N ALA A 150 13.12 -14.56 -15.45
CA ALA A 150 12.57 -14.12 -16.72
C ALA A 150 11.03 -14.24 -16.80
N GLU A 151 10.46 -15.34 -16.30
CA GLU A 151 9.00 -15.51 -16.27
C GLU A 151 8.35 -14.64 -15.21
N ILE A 152 8.92 -14.52 -14.01
CA ILE A 152 8.38 -13.64 -12.95
C ILE A 152 8.45 -12.18 -13.39
N ARG A 153 9.53 -11.74 -14.06
CA ARG A 153 9.59 -10.40 -14.68
C ARG A 153 8.41 -10.17 -15.61
N ARG A 154 8.10 -11.12 -16.48
CA ARG A 154 6.93 -11.02 -17.40
C ARG A 154 5.63 -10.88 -16.61
N ALA A 155 5.47 -11.62 -15.52
CA ALA A 155 4.30 -11.52 -14.67
C ALA A 155 4.17 -10.14 -14.01
N VAL A 156 5.26 -9.58 -13.49
CA VAL A 156 5.29 -8.25 -12.85
C VAL A 156 5.04 -7.14 -13.87
N TYR A 157 5.62 -7.23 -15.08
CA TYR A 157 5.37 -6.24 -16.13
C TYR A 157 3.93 -6.26 -16.65
N ALA A 158 3.26 -7.43 -16.60
CA ALA A 158 1.84 -7.56 -16.96
C ALA A 158 0.89 -7.20 -15.80
N ASP A 159 1.35 -7.33 -14.55
CA ASP A 159 0.60 -6.99 -13.33
C ASP A 159 1.57 -6.42 -12.28
N PRO A 160 1.79 -5.10 -12.26
CA PRO A 160 2.74 -4.44 -11.35
C PRO A 160 2.44 -4.64 -9.85
N ASN A 161 1.18 -4.93 -9.47
CA ASN A 161 0.81 -5.21 -8.08
C ASN A 161 1.50 -6.45 -7.50
N ARG A 162 2.16 -7.25 -8.34
CA ARG A 162 2.94 -8.42 -7.91
C ARG A 162 4.37 -8.10 -7.49
N SER A 163 4.82 -6.86 -7.56
CA SER A 163 6.22 -6.47 -7.30
C SER A 163 6.70 -6.93 -5.92
N ALA A 164 5.93 -6.67 -4.86
CA ALA A 164 6.26 -7.09 -3.50
C ALA A 164 6.38 -8.62 -3.38
N GLU A 165 5.37 -9.35 -3.86
CA GLU A 165 5.36 -10.82 -3.80
C GLU A 165 6.48 -11.43 -4.66
N ALA A 166 6.74 -10.86 -5.84
CA ALA A 166 7.82 -11.30 -6.73
C ALA A 166 9.18 -11.14 -6.06
N PHE A 167 9.44 -9.97 -5.49
CA PHE A 167 10.66 -9.71 -4.75
C PHE A 167 10.83 -10.70 -3.59
N SER A 168 9.82 -10.83 -2.73
CA SER A 168 9.86 -11.72 -1.56
C SER A 168 10.11 -13.18 -1.93
N ARG A 169 9.54 -13.67 -3.05
CA ARG A 169 9.77 -15.03 -3.54
C ARG A 169 11.17 -15.23 -4.10
N CYS A 170 11.65 -14.30 -4.93
CA CYS A 170 12.98 -14.35 -5.51
C CYS A 170 14.06 -14.22 -4.42
N TRP A 171 13.88 -13.29 -3.47
CA TRP A 171 14.80 -13.08 -2.35
C TRP A 171 15.02 -14.32 -1.47
N ARG A 172 13.96 -15.11 -1.26
CA ARG A 172 14.07 -16.36 -0.48
C ARG A 172 14.87 -17.47 -1.20
N VAL A 173 14.92 -17.44 -2.52
CA VAL A 173 15.62 -18.45 -3.32
C VAL A 173 17.05 -18.01 -3.62
N ASP A 174 17.23 -16.76 -4.01
CA ASP A 174 18.52 -16.15 -4.30
C ASP A 174 18.55 -14.72 -3.75
N PRO A 175 19.15 -14.49 -2.55
CA PRO A 175 19.18 -13.17 -1.92
C PRO A 175 20.20 -12.21 -2.56
N ASN A 176 20.30 -12.21 -3.88
CA ASN A 176 21.12 -11.29 -4.65
C ASN A 176 20.26 -10.09 -5.10
N LEU A 177 20.35 -8.98 -4.33
CA LEU A 177 19.56 -7.77 -4.57
C LEU A 177 19.70 -7.25 -6.00
N GLU A 178 20.94 -7.09 -6.47
CA GLU A 178 21.23 -6.55 -7.80
C GLU A 178 20.62 -7.40 -8.90
N SER A 179 20.78 -8.72 -8.80
CA SER A 179 20.21 -9.67 -9.76
C SER A 179 18.68 -9.59 -9.80
N ILE A 180 18.01 -9.44 -8.65
CA ILE A 180 16.55 -9.33 -8.59
C ILE A 180 16.07 -8.00 -9.17
N LEU A 181 16.71 -6.88 -8.80
CA LEU A 181 16.35 -5.56 -9.31
C LEU A 181 16.53 -5.45 -10.83
N ASP A 182 17.63 -6.01 -11.35
CA ASP A 182 17.93 -5.93 -12.78
C ASP A 182 17.09 -6.87 -13.64
N ASN A 183 16.76 -8.06 -13.11
CA ASN A 183 16.13 -9.13 -13.90
C ASN A 183 14.65 -9.36 -13.59
N VAL A 184 14.10 -8.85 -12.48
CA VAL A 184 12.73 -9.14 -12.06
C VAL A 184 11.90 -7.89 -11.90
N ILE A 185 12.39 -6.92 -11.12
CA ILE A 185 11.60 -5.75 -10.69
C ILE A 185 11.70 -4.63 -11.72
N PRO A 186 10.58 -4.05 -12.19
CA PRO A 186 10.63 -2.89 -13.07
C PRO A 186 11.24 -1.69 -12.33
N PRO A 187 12.08 -0.86 -13.03
CA PRO A 187 12.68 0.33 -12.45
C PRO A 187 11.66 1.48 -12.38
N ASP A 188 10.70 1.37 -11.50
CA ASP A 188 9.70 2.41 -11.25
C ASP A 188 9.48 2.66 -9.75
N ARG A 189 8.86 3.80 -9.43
CA ARG A 189 8.65 4.26 -8.06
C ARG A 189 7.88 3.26 -7.21
N ALA A 190 6.76 2.77 -7.71
CA ALA A 190 5.87 1.91 -6.92
C ALA A 190 6.54 0.57 -6.60
N ALA A 191 7.17 -0.05 -7.61
CA ALA A 191 7.88 -1.31 -7.45
C ALA A 191 9.05 -1.19 -6.46
N TYR A 192 9.84 -0.12 -6.52
CA TYR A 192 10.96 0.06 -5.59
C TYR A 192 10.51 0.38 -4.16
N LEU A 193 9.42 1.15 -3.98
CA LEU A 193 8.82 1.35 -2.65
C LEU A 193 8.27 0.05 -2.05
N ASP A 194 7.70 -0.83 -2.88
CA ASP A 194 7.29 -2.16 -2.45
C ASP A 194 8.48 -3.02 -1.99
N VAL A 195 9.58 -3.02 -2.75
CA VAL A 195 10.81 -3.73 -2.37
C VAL A 195 11.41 -3.20 -1.07
N ILE A 196 11.45 -1.87 -0.88
CA ILE A 196 11.91 -1.24 0.37
C ILE A 196 11.06 -1.73 1.55
N ARG A 197 9.74 -1.82 1.39
CA ARG A 197 8.83 -2.30 2.43
C ARG A 197 9.09 -3.76 2.79
N GLU A 198 9.28 -4.63 1.79
CA GLU A 198 9.61 -6.04 2.01
C GLU A 198 10.95 -6.22 2.72
N LEU A 199 11.98 -5.49 2.31
CA LEU A 199 13.31 -5.52 2.94
C LEU A 199 13.28 -4.97 4.38
N ALA A 200 12.54 -3.91 4.62
CA ALA A 200 12.34 -3.35 5.96
C ALA A 200 11.63 -4.33 6.89
N ALA A 201 10.63 -5.07 6.38
CA ALA A 201 9.91 -6.08 7.15
C ALA A 201 10.81 -7.25 7.62
N VAL A 202 11.89 -7.54 6.88
CA VAL A 202 12.88 -8.58 7.24
C VAL A 202 14.20 -7.99 7.75
N ASP A 203 14.20 -6.71 8.14
CA ASP A 203 15.32 -6.00 8.78
C ASP A 203 16.61 -5.95 7.94
N GLN A 204 16.48 -5.81 6.61
CA GLN A 204 17.60 -5.73 5.68
C GLN A 204 17.98 -4.28 5.36
N LEU A 205 18.42 -3.53 6.39
CA LEU A 205 18.70 -2.09 6.28
C LEU A 205 19.68 -1.71 5.15
N PRO A 206 20.84 -2.35 4.97
CA PRO A 206 21.76 -1.96 3.89
C PRO A 206 21.10 -2.10 2.51
N ALA A 207 20.31 -3.16 2.32
CA ALA A 207 19.61 -3.40 1.08
C ALA A 207 18.50 -2.37 0.83
N THR A 208 17.76 -1.95 1.88
CA THR A 208 16.75 -0.89 1.75
C THR A 208 17.36 0.43 1.28
N LEU A 209 18.51 0.81 1.83
CA LEU A 209 19.22 2.03 1.44
C LEU A 209 19.75 1.96 0.00
N THR A 210 20.21 0.80 -0.43
CA THR A 210 20.63 0.58 -1.83
C THR A 210 19.45 0.76 -2.80
N VAL A 211 18.28 0.17 -2.49
CA VAL A 211 17.07 0.35 -3.31
C VAL A 211 16.61 1.80 -3.32
N TRP A 212 16.71 2.49 -2.16
CA TRP A 212 16.39 3.91 -2.07
C TRP A 212 17.28 4.76 -3.01
N GLN A 213 18.59 4.53 -3.01
CA GLN A 213 19.51 5.23 -3.91
C GLN A 213 19.18 5.00 -5.39
N ARG A 214 18.84 3.75 -5.77
CA ARG A 214 18.36 3.45 -7.13
C ARG A 214 17.07 4.19 -7.46
N LEU A 215 16.12 4.23 -6.52
CA LEU A 215 14.85 4.94 -6.70
C LEU A 215 15.09 6.43 -6.96
N VAL A 216 15.88 7.09 -6.12
CA VAL A 216 16.22 8.51 -6.26
C VAL A 216 16.88 8.80 -7.61
N SER A 217 17.75 7.91 -8.09
CA SER A 217 18.43 8.06 -9.38
C SER A 217 17.48 8.06 -10.59
N LEU A 218 16.27 7.55 -10.45
CA LEU A 218 15.23 7.61 -11.49
C LEU A 218 14.56 9.00 -11.57
N HIS A 219 14.82 9.89 -10.60
CA HIS A 219 14.17 11.21 -10.47
C HIS A 219 12.63 11.13 -10.58
N PRO A 220 11.96 10.22 -9.87
CA PRO A 220 10.51 10.10 -9.95
C PRO A 220 9.84 11.27 -9.24
N HIS A 221 8.68 11.69 -9.73
CA HIS A 221 7.84 12.57 -8.92
C HIS A 221 7.35 11.80 -7.67
N MET A 222 7.64 12.36 -6.48
CA MET A 222 7.34 11.75 -5.18
C MET A 222 6.60 12.72 -4.27
N SER A 223 6.06 12.19 -3.18
CA SER A 223 5.59 12.97 -2.04
C SER A 223 6.34 12.50 -0.78
N PRO A 224 6.67 13.38 0.17
CA PRO A 224 7.15 12.96 1.49
C PRO A 224 6.23 11.94 2.18
N ALA A 225 4.93 11.92 1.84
CA ALA A 225 3.99 10.90 2.32
C ALA A 225 4.36 9.47 1.89
N ASP A 226 5.00 9.31 0.73
CA ASP A 226 5.38 8.01 0.19
C ASP A 226 6.48 7.32 1.04
N VAL A 227 7.25 8.10 1.81
CA VAL A 227 8.40 7.63 2.58
C VAL A 227 8.20 7.65 4.10
N ILE A 228 7.03 8.03 4.61
CA ILE A 228 6.76 8.08 6.06
C ILE A 228 7.11 6.76 6.74
N SER A 229 6.60 5.64 6.24
CA SER A 229 6.85 4.33 6.85
C SER A 229 8.32 3.92 6.82
N PHE A 230 9.04 4.31 5.78
CA PHE A 230 10.47 4.04 5.66
C PHE A 230 11.29 4.95 6.60
N ALA A 231 10.95 6.24 6.67
CA ALA A 231 11.58 7.17 7.62
C ALA A 231 11.32 6.72 9.06
N ASP A 232 10.09 6.31 9.42
CA ASP A 232 9.78 5.80 10.74
C ASP A 232 10.55 4.51 11.08
N PHE A 233 10.69 3.59 10.12
CA PHE A 233 11.51 2.39 10.28
C PHE A 233 12.98 2.77 10.60
N LEU A 234 13.58 3.68 9.83
CA LEU A 234 14.94 4.15 10.06
C LEU A 234 15.09 4.83 11.43
N ILE A 235 14.14 5.68 11.81
CA ILE A 235 14.12 6.35 13.12
C ILE A 235 14.06 5.32 14.27
N GLN A 236 13.20 4.30 14.15
CA GLN A 236 13.06 3.24 15.16
C GLN A 236 14.34 2.40 15.30
N LYS A 237 15.05 2.18 14.20
CA LYS A 237 16.34 1.47 14.20
C LYS A 237 17.52 2.34 14.63
N GLY A 238 17.31 3.61 14.92
CA GLY A 238 18.36 4.54 15.34
C GLY A 238 19.17 5.16 14.20
N HIS A 239 18.75 4.94 12.95
CA HIS A 239 19.37 5.50 11.73
C HIS A 239 18.72 6.83 11.35
N PHE A 240 18.84 7.80 12.25
CA PHE A 240 18.15 9.07 12.14
C PHE A 240 18.64 9.92 10.96
N ASP A 241 19.94 9.95 10.71
CA ASP A 241 20.56 10.69 9.61
C ASP A 241 20.11 10.14 8.24
N ASP A 242 20.00 8.79 8.13
CA ASP A 242 19.49 8.17 6.92
C ASP A 242 17.99 8.48 6.74
N ALA A 243 17.22 8.49 7.83
CA ALA A 243 15.81 8.87 7.78
C ALA A 243 15.61 10.30 7.29
N HIS A 244 16.46 11.23 7.78
CA HIS A 244 16.40 12.63 7.36
C HIS A 244 16.80 12.79 5.89
N ARG A 245 17.84 12.09 5.44
CA ARG A 245 18.23 12.08 4.02
C ARG A 245 17.11 11.57 3.13
N VAL A 246 16.50 10.44 3.47
CA VAL A 246 15.33 9.88 2.74
C VAL A 246 14.19 10.90 2.66
N TRP A 247 13.91 11.60 3.76
CA TRP A 247 12.89 12.65 3.79
C TRP A 247 13.23 13.83 2.89
N GLN A 248 14.47 14.32 2.95
CA GLN A 248 14.94 15.44 2.11
C GLN A 248 14.91 15.08 0.61
N ASP A 249 15.39 13.88 0.25
CA ASP A 249 15.35 13.41 -1.14
C ASP A 249 13.90 13.38 -1.66
N ALA A 250 12.96 12.83 -0.87
CA ALA A 250 11.55 12.78 -1.24
C ALA A 250 10.92 14.16 -1.36
N PHE A 251 11.31 15.10 -0.47
CA PHE A 251 10.85 16.49 -0.53
C PHE A 251 11.38 17.21 -1.77
N GLN A 252 12.65 17.05 -2.11
CA GLN A 252 13.24 17.63 -3.33
C GLN A 252 12.61 17.09 -4.63
N LEU A 253 12.14 15.84 -4.60
CA LEU A 253 11.46 15.19 -5.73
C LEU A 253 9.93 15.46 -5.75
N SER A 254 9.45 16.38 -4.90
CA SER A 254 8.02 16.71 -4.75
C SER A 254 7.72 18.16 -5.14
N ASP A 255 6.45 18.45 -5.37
CA ASP A 255 5.92 19.82 -5.54
C ASP A 255 5.36 20.38 -4.23
N VAL A 256 5.69 19.78 -3.09
CA VAL A 256 5.16 20.22 -1.78
C VAL A 256 5.89 21.47 -1.31
N ALA A 257 5.13 22.52 -1.04
CA ALA A 257 5.64 23.75 -0.43
C ALA A 257 5.05 23.90 0.98
N THR A 258 5.92 24.14 1.95
CA THR A 258 5.52 24.26 3.37
C THR A 258 5.48 25.69 3.87
N GLY A 259 6.17 26.62 3.18
CA GLY A 259 6.27 28.02 3.62
C GLY A 259 7.11 28.22 4.89
N ASP A 260 7.89 27.22 5.30
CA ASP A 260 8.71 27.32 6.50
C ASP A 260 9.73 28.44 6.41
N PRO A 261 10.01 29.14 7.52
CA PRO A 261 11.00 30.22 7.53
C PRO A 261 12.41 29.70 7.25
N PRO A 262 13.26 30.48 6.57
CA PRO A 262 14.64 30.09 6.28
C PRO A 262 15.40 29.65 7.53
N GLY A 263 16.08 28.50 7.45
CA GLY A 263 16.87 27.95 8.54
C GLY A 263 16.08 27.21 9.62
N SER A 264 14.74 27.09 9.51
CA SER A 264 13.97 26.18 10.37
C SER A 264 14.34 24.72 10.08
N VAL A 265 14.61 23.98 11.15
CA VAL A 265 14.83 22.53 11.06
C VAL A 265 13.53 21.74 11.24
N LEU A 266 12.40 22.41 11.52
CA LEU A 266 11.07 21.81 11.51
C LEU A 266 10.48 21.88 10.11
N TRP A 267 9.81 20.83 9.73
CA TRP A 267 9.09 20.74 8.47
C TRP A 267 7.60 21.08 8.67
N ASP A 268 7.04 21.90 7.79
CA ASP A 268 5.63 22.28 7.75
C ASP A 268 5.09 22.84 9.09
N GLY A 269 5.83 23.78 9.69
CA GLY A 269 5.44 24.40 10.95
C GLY A 269 4.19 25.27 10.89
N GLY A 270 3.78 25.68 9.69
CA GLY A 270 2.51 26.36 9.39
C GLY A 270 1.36 25.42 9.04
N PHE A 271 1.58 24.10 9.04
CA PHE A 271 0.56 23.09 8.68
C PHE A 271 -0.01 23.23 7.26
N GLU A 272 0.75 23.78 6.34
CA GLU A 272 0.30 24.13 4.99
C GLU A 272 0.18 22.93 4.04
N SER A 273 0.90 21.83 4.33
CA SER A 273 0.84 20.61 3.55
C SER A 273 -0.25 19.64 4.03
N ASN A 274 -0.57 18.66 3.17
CA ASN A 274 -1.47 17.55 3.55
C ASN A 274 -0.71 16.33 4.05
N VAL A 275 0.64 16.37 4.07
CA VAL A 275 1.48 15.24 4.51
C VAL A 275 1.52 15.19 6.03
N ARG A 276 1.11 14.05 6.59
CA ARG A 276 1.00 13.85 8.04
C ARG A 276 1.16 12.39 8.39
N GLY A 277 1.45 12.14 9.67
CA GLY A 277 1.35 10.80 10.23
C GLY A 277 2.65 10.17 10.65
N GLY A 278 3.80 10.83 10.51
CA GLY A 278 5.09 10.28 10.94
C GLY A 278 6.29 10.83 10.18
N GLY A 279 7.42 10.20 10.33
CA GLY A 279 8.69 10.69 9.80
C GLY A 279 9.06 12.05 10.40
N PHE A 280 9.17 13.06 9.55
CA PHE A 280 9.38 14.45 9.91
C PHE A 280 8.13 15.32 9.73
N ALA A 281 7.00 14.73 9.28
CA ALA A 281 5.72 15.40 9.27
C ALA A 281 5.07 15.37 10.66
N TRP A 282 4.14 16.29 10.89
CA TRP A 282 3.36 16.32 12.12
C TRP A 282 2.48 15.06 12.24
N ALA A 283 2.74 14.26 13.25
CA ALA A 283 1.91 13.11 13.60
C ALA A 283 0.74 13.58 14.46
N PHE A 284 -0.48 13.24 14.07
CA PHE A 284 -1.69 13.52 14.81
C PHE A 284 -2.18 12.22 15.46
N PRO A 285 -2.56 12.26 16.74
CA PRO A 285 -3.11 11.06 17.38
C PRO A 285 -4.44 10.69 16.75
N ALA A 286 -4.73 9.40 16.67
CA ALA A 286 -5.95 8.89 16.06
C ALA A 286 -7.20 9.38 16.78
N SER A 287 -7.20 9.49 18.12
CA SER A 287 -8.28 10.01 18.95
C SER A 287 -7.80 10.18 20.40
N THR A 288 -8.08 11.33 21.01
CA THR A 288 -7.92 11.52 22.45
C THR A 288 -9.28 11.95 23.00
N PRO A 289 -9.88 11.17 23.94
CA PRO A 289 -11.18 11.53 24.50
C PRO A 289 -11.18 12.92 25.14
N GLY A 290 -12.08 13.79 24.70
CA GLY A 290 -12.19 15.17 25.16
C GLY A 290 -11.36 16.18 24.37
N VAL A 291 -10.60 15.75 23.37
CA VAL A 291 -9.86 16.64 22.46
C VAL A 291 -10.21 16.33 21.01
N GLN A 292 -10.49 17.35 20.24
CA GLN A 292 -10.63 17.27 18.80
C GLN A 292 -9.50 18.05 18.14
N VAL A 293 -8.74 17.38 17.28
CA VAL A 293 -7.63 17.94 16.50
C VAL A 293 -8.07 18.08 15.06
N THR A 294 -8.01 19.29 14.53
CA THR A 294 -8.41 19.60 13.14
C THR A 294 -7.52 20.71 12.58
N LEU A 295 -7.56 20.92 11.27
CA LEU A 295 -7.06 22.14 10.67
C LEU A 295 -8.19 23.14 10.49
N ASP A 296 -7.88 24.42 10.75
CA ASP A 296 -8.82 25.53 10.62
C ASP A 296 -8.30 26.54 9.57
N ARG A 297 -9.08 26.73 8.52
CA ARG A 297 -8.79 27.70 7.45
C ARG A 297 -9.31 29.11 7.76
N ARG A 298 -10.16 29.26 8.78
CA ARG A 298 -10.75 30.54 9.16
C ARG A 298 -9.89 31.29 10.18
N GLN A 299 -9.26 30.53 11.10
CA GLN A 299 -8.34 31.08 12.10
C GLN A 299 -6.93 30.63 11.75
N ARG A 300 -6.07 31.54 11.32
CA ARG A 300 -4.67 31.32 10.97
C ARG A 300 -3.86 32.57 11.32
N HIS A 301 -2.60 32.39 11.62
CA HIS A 301 -1.65 33.50 11.81
C HIS A 301 -1.09 33.92 10.47
N THR A 302 -0.53 32.97 9.70
CA THR A 302 -0.12 33.20 8.31
C THR A 302 -0.67 32.09 7.38
N GLY A 303 -0.28 32.06 6.13
CA GLY A 303 -0.59 30.98 5.18
C GLY A 303 -2.08 30.73 4.93
N LYS A 304 -2.48 29.46 4.83
CA LYS A 304 -3.81 29.02 4.44
C LYS A 304 -4.63 28.45 5.59
N GLN A 305 -3.97 27.91 6.62
CA GLN A 305 -4.63 27.20 7.73
C GLN A 305 -3.74 27.14 8.97
N SER A 306 -4.31 26.77 10.11
CA SER A 306 -3.60 26.52 11.36
C SER A 306 -4.08 25.23 12.02
N LEU A 307 -3.33 24.69 12.96
CA LEU A 307 -3.75 23.57 13.80
C LEU A 307 -4.75 24.07 14.85
N ARG A 308 -5.91 23.41 14.98
CA ARG A 308 -6.93 23.69 15.97
C ARG A 308 -7.08 22.52 16.96
N LEU A 309 -6.97 22.80 18.24
CA LEU A 309 -7.27 21.90 19.35
C LEU A 309 -8.54 22.41 20.04
N PHE A 310 -9.61 21.61 20.04
CA PHE A 310 -10.85 21.89 20.73
C PHE A 310 -11.03 20.96 21.91
N PHE A 311 -11.31 21.52 23.10
CA PHE A 311 -11.56 20.81 24.35
C PHE A 311 -13.05 20.90 24.75
N ASP A 312 -13.66 19.73 25.02
CA ASP A 312 -15.12 19.60 25.22
C ASP A 312 -15.64 19.99 26.62
N GLY A 313 -14.77 20.34 27.57
CA GLY A 313 -15.14 20.71 28.92
C GLY A 313 -15.53 19.56 29.86
N LYS A 314 -15.45 18.32 29.40
CA LYS A 314 -15.95 17.17 30.17
C LYS A 314 -14.88 16.48 30.99
N ARG A 315 -13.60 16.68 30.66
CA ARG A 315 -12.48 15.88 31.20
C ARG A 315 -11.29 16.73 31.61
N ASN A 316 -10.53 16.22 32.58
CA ASN A 316 -9.18 16.67 32.84
C ASN A 316 -8.24 15.92 31.90
N VAL A 317 -8.00 16.50 30.74
CA VAL A 317 -7.26 15.84 29.66
C VAL A 317 -5.76 15.94 29.92
N ASN A 318 -5.02 14.83 29.86
CA ASN A 318 -3.59 14.84 29.60
C ASN A 318 -3.40 14.63 28.09
N TYR A 319 -2.76 15.55 27.42
CA TYR A 319 -2.62 15.56 25.97
C TYR A 319 -1.17 15.80 25.55
N ASP A 320 -0.62 14.92 24.70
CA ASP A 320 0.73 14.99 24.13
C ASP A 320 0.78 14.48 22.68
N GLY A 321 -0.32 14.70 21.95
CA GLY A 321 -0.61 13.90 20.76
C GLY A 321 -0.07 14.45 19.44
N VAL A 322 0.18 15.76 19.27
CA VAL A 322 0.72 16.30 18.01
C VAL A 322 2.20 16.53 18.15
N CYS A 323 2.99 15.71 17.42
CA CYS A 323 4.46 15.76 17.50
C CYS A 323 5.08 15.68 16.11
N THR A 324 6.32 16.21 16.01
CA THR A 324 7.19 16.02 14.84
C THR A 324 8.63 15.80 15.27
N ASN A 325 9.46 15.25 14.40
CA ASN A 325 10.90 15.12 14.60
C ASN A 325 11.65 16.21 13.82
N ALA A 326 12.84 16.55 14.30
CA ALA A 326 13.78 17.45 13.63
C ALA A 326 15.20 16.95 13.78
N GLU A 327 15.99 17.06 12.72
CA GLU A 327 17.43 16.92 12.81
C GLU A 327 18.04 18.18 13.42
N VAL A 328 18.92 17.99 14.39
CA VAL A 328 19.58 19.09 15.07
C VAL A 328 21.09 18.82 15.15
N ARG A 329 21.87 19.88 15.17
CA ARG A 329 23.33 19.79 15.34
C ARG A 329 23.67 19.73 16.83
N PRO A 330 24.54 18.83 17.27
CA PRO A 330 25.05 18.81 18.64
C PRO A 330 25.65 20.16 19.05
N ASP A 331 25.64 20.40 20.37
CA ASP A 331 26.19 21.61 20.99
C ASP A 331 25.68 22.94 20.41
N THR A 332 24.53 22.91 19.75
CA THR A 332 23.95 24.08 19.08
C THR A 332 22.76 24.62 19.87
N THR A 333 22.73 25.92 20.08
CA THR A 333 21.58 26.60 20.65
C THR A 333 20.59 26.98 19.55
N TYR A 334 19.34 26.61 19.77
CA TYR A 334 18.23 26.90 18.89
C TYR A 334 17.25 27.86 19.55
N ARG A 335 16.54 28.60 18.73
CA ARG A 335 15.38 29.40 19.12
C ARG A 335 14.13 28.72 18.61
N PHE A 336 13.31 28.24 19.56
CA PHE A 336 11.97 27.75 19.27
C PHE A 336 10.99 28.91 19.25
N ILE A 337 10.13 28.98 18.24
CA ILE A 337 9.07 29.98 18.09
C ILE A 337 7.80 29.24 17.67
N ALA A 338 6.67 29.66 18.22
CA ALA A 338 5.33 29.26 17.78
C ALA A 338 4.36 30.40 17.98
N TRP A 339 3.34 30.50 17.15
CA TRP A 339 2.22 31.43 17.37
C TRP A 339 1.02 30.66 17.87
N VAL A 340 0.43 31.17 18.99
CA VAL A 340 -0.69 30.52 19.67
C VAL A 340 -1.81 31.57 19.88
N ARG A 341 -3.02 31.20 19.52
CA ARG A 341 -4.26 31.92 19.85
C ARG A 341 -5.12 31.00 20.72
N THR A 342 -5.71 31.52 21.76
CA THR A 342 -6.62 30.77 22.63
C THR A 342 -7.96 31.48 22.77
N GLN A 343 -9.00 30.68 22.97
CA GLN A 343 -10.35 31.18 23.27
C GLN A 343 -11.00 30.33 24.35
N ALA A 344 -11.30 30.97 25.46
CA ALA A 344 -11.99 30.39 26.61
C ALA A 344 -11.36 29.09 27.16
N LEU A 345 -10.03 29.02 27.22
CA LEU A 345 -9.34 27.92 27.90
C LEU A 345 -9.50 28.08 29.43
N THR A 346 -10.29 27.22 30.05
CA THR A 346 -10.78 27.38 31.43
C THR A 346 -9.86 26.83 32.50
N SER A 347 -8.85 26.02 32.16
CA SER A 347 -7.97 25.35 33.13
C SER A 347 -6.75 26.19 33.50
N ASP A 348 -6.20 25.92 34.69
CA ASP A 348 -4.90 26.43 35.19
C ASP A 348 -3.70 25.77 34.46
N GLU A 349 -3.94 24.69 33.69
CA GLU A 349 -2.99 24.07 32.80
C GLU A 349 -3.40 24.31 31.35
N GLY A 350 -2.64 25.15 30.63
CA GLY A 350 -2.87 25.50 29.24
C GLY A 350 -2.11 24.64 28.22
N ILE A 351 -2.07 25.14 26.99
CA ILE A 351 -1.28 24.52 25.91
C ILE A 351 0.16 24.97 26.02
N ARG A 352 1.09 24.03 25.91
CA ARG A 352 2.53 24.28 25.90
C ARG A 352 3.24 23.41 24.86
N PHE A 353 4.49 23.73 24.60
CA PHE A 353 5.37 22.94 23.72
C PHE A 353 6.44 22.27 24.55
N ARG A 354 6.73 21.01 24.23
CA ARG A 354 7.85 20.26 24.81
C ARG A 354 8.80 19.85 23.72
N LEU A 355 10.06 20.19 23.92
CA LEU A 355 11.18 19.76 23.09
C LEU A 355 11.93 18.65 23.83
N PHE A 356 11.97 17.49 23.22
CA PHE A 356 12.74 16.35 23.71
C PHE A 356 14.09 16.33 22.97
N SER A 357 15.14 16.06 23.71
CA SER A 357 16.47 15.74 23.18
C SER A 357 16.62 14.23 23.11
N PHE A 358 17.12 13.70 22.01
CA PHE A 358 17.42 12.28 21.86
C PHE A 358 18.91 12.07 21.62
N SER A 359 19.49 11.16 22.44
CA SER A 359 20.79 10.54 22.20
C SER A 359 20.52 9.09 21.79
N GLY A 360 20.76 8.77 20.52
CA GLY A 360 20.30 7.51 19.92
C GLY A 360 18.75 7.40 19.90
N SER A 361 18.23 6.26 20.32
CA SER A 361 16.77 6.01 20.32
C SER A 361 16.03 6.53 21.56
N SER A 362 16.77 6.89 22.64
CA SER A 362 16.19 7.26 23.94
C SER A 362 16.16 8.77 24.14
N ALA A 363 15.06 9.27 24.71
CA ALA A 363 14.99 10.66 25.16
C ALA A 363 15.93 10.87 26.35
N SER A 364 16.83 11.86 26.23
CA SER A 364 17.83 12.19 27.27
C SER A 364 17.39 13.36 28.16
N ALA A 365 16.63 14.30 27.63
CA ALA A 365 16.11 15.46 28.34
C ALA A 365 14.86 16.02 27.68
N SER A 366 14.11 16.87 28.39
CA SER A 366 13.03 17.66 27.79
C SER A 366 12.94 19.04 28.42
N THR A 367 12.49 20.01 27.62
CA THR A 367 12.28 21.41 28.04
C THR A 367 10.87 21.82 27.62
N ASP A 368 10.12 22.43 28.53
CA ASP A 368 8.77 22.93 28.28
C ASP A 368 8.78 24.44 28.08
N SER A 369 7.91 24.91 27.19
CA SER A 369 7.59 26.34 27.11
C SER A 369 6.67 26.76 28.26
N GLN A 370 6.49 28.05 28.43
CA GLN A 370 5.33 28.58 29.18
C GLN A 370 4.05 28.15 28.49
N ASP A 371 2.98 27.95 29.26
CA ASP A 371 1.68 27.58 28.73
C ASP A 371 0.78 28.77 28.39
N SER A 372 -0.09 28.60 27.41
CA SER A 372 -1.09 29.56 26.96
C SER A 372 -2.44 29.22 27.55
N ARG A 373 -3.09 30.20 28.23
CA ARG A 373 -4.36 30.05 29.00
C ARG A 373 -5.37 31.12 28.62
N GLY A 374 -6.60 30.90 29.03
CA GLY A 374 -7.68 31.90 28.94
C GLY A 374 -8.07 32.23 27.50
N THR A 375 -8.24 33.52 27.21
CA THR A 375 -8.48 34.04 25.86
C THR A 375 -7.37 35.02 25.51
N GLN A 376 -6.62 34.69 24.47
CA GLN A 376 -5.49 35.50 24.00
C GLN A 376 -5.54 35.63 22.47
N PRO A 377 -5.21 36.81 21.92
CA PRO A 377 -5.00 36.94 20.49
C PRO A 377 -3.78 36.10 20.07
N TRP A 378 -3.43 36.08 18.78
CA TRP A 378 -2.19 35.46 18.32
C TRP A 378 -1.00 36.03 19.10
N THR A 379 -0.39 35.18 19.91
CA THR A 379 0.70 35.55 20.83
C THR A 379 1.90 34.63 20.49
N ARG A 380 3.07 35.26 20.41
CA ARG A 380 4.32 34.54 20.16
C ARG A 380 4.79 33.83 21.43
N VAL A 381 4.97 32.53 21.34
CA VAL A 381 5.67 31.72 22.34
C VAL A 381 7.09 31.51 21.86
N GLU A 382 8.06 31.87 22.68
CA GLU A 382 9.47 31.76 22.33
C GLU A 382 10.25 31.17 23.50
N MET A 383 11.19 30.25 23.18
CA MET A 383 12.15 29.77 24.17
C MET A 383 13.46 29.38 23.53
N PRO A 384 14.61 29.63 24.22
CA PRO A 384 15.87 29.03 23.84
C PRO A 384 15.87 27.53 24.15
N TRP A 385 16.48 26.75 23.28
CA TRP A 385 16.68 25.33 23.51
C TRP A 385 18.08 24.93 23.06
N ASN A 386 18.80 24.18 23.88
CA ASN A 386 20.15 23.75 23.59
C ASN A 386 20.15 22.26 23.27
N ALA A 387 20.63 21.90 22.07
CA ALA A 387 20.94 20.52 21.73
C ALA A 387 22.23 20.15 22.48
N GLY A 388 22.12 19.17 23.37
CA GLY A 388 23.29 18.65 24.12
C GLY A 388 24.35 18.05 23.20
N LYS A 389 25.48 17.68 23.76
CA LYS A 389 26.69 17.27 23.07
C LYS A 389 26.52 16.09 22.08
N ASP A 390 25.63 15.15 22.38
CA ASP A 390 25.40 13.96 21.56
C ASP A 390 23.96 13.92 21.00
N VAL A 391 23.32 15.10 20.88
CA VAL A 391 21.93 15.22 20.45
C VAL A 391 21.87 15.55 18.96
N HIS A 392 21.48 14.60 18.13
CA HIS A 392 21.24 14.75 16.71
C HIS A 392 19.76 14.84 16.34
N ARG A 393 18.88 14.50 17.30
CA ARG A 393 17.44 14.47 17.07
C ARG A 393 16.72 15.24 18.16
N ALA A 394 15.85 16.15 17.77
CA ALA A 394 14.80 16.73 18.59
C ALA A 394 13.44 16.15 18.24
N ARG A 395 12.53 16.10 19.20
CA ARG A 395 11.11 15.88 18.97
C ARG A 395 10.34 17.01 19.61
N VAL A 396 9.53 17.69 18.82
CA VAL A 396 8.67 18.79 19.28
C VAL A 396 7.25 18.27 19.41
N CYS A 397 6.65 18.44 20.57
CA CYS A 397 5.28 18.03 20.84
C CYS A 397 4.46 19.19 21.37
N ILE A 398 3.19 19.24 20.96
CA ILE A 398 2.18 20.11 21.51
C ILE A 398 1.46 19.34 22.61
N LEU A 399 1.46 19.86 23.82
CA LEU A 399 0.92 19.14 24.95
C LEU A 399 0.08 20.04 25.90
N ARG A 400 -0.72 19.36 26.70
CA ARG A 400 -1.37 19.88 27.89
C ARG A 400 -1.27 18.88 29.02
N SER A 401 -0.73 19.27 30.15
CA SER A 401 -0.70 18.44 31.35
C SER A 401 -2.05 18.44 32.05
N SER A 402 -2.44 17.32 32.69
CA SER A 402 -3.63 17.30 33.54
C SER A 402 -3.46 18.24 34.75
N SER A 403 -4.50 19.03 35.04
CA SER A 403 -4.52 19.92 36.22
C SER A 403 -4.64 19.09 37.49
N ARG A 404 -4.05 19.60 38.58
CA ARG A 404 -4.22 19.09 39.95
C ARG A 404 -5.19 19.89 40.78
N SER A 405 -5.76 20.95 40.21
CA SER A 405 -6.74 21.84 40.87
C SER A 405 -8.14 21.23 40.89
N LEU A 406 -9.03 21.75 41.74
CA LEU A 406 -10.42 21.27 41.84
C LEU A 406 -11.18 21.45 40.52
N ASP A 407 -10.95 22.58 39.82
CA ASP A 407 -11.51 22.83 38.50
C ASP A 407 -10.54 22.37 37.41
N ALA A 408 -10.39 21.05 37.31
CA ALA A 408 -9.42 20.38 36.44
C ALA A 408 -9.87 20.22 34.99
N ARG A 409 -11.18 20.41 34.71
CA ARG A 409 -11.74 20.21 33.38
C ARG A 409 -11.34 21.35 32.46
N ILE A 410 -10.88 20.99 31.24
CA ILE A 410 -10.53 21.99 30.26
C ILE A 410 -11.62 22.10 29.18
N GLN A 411 -12.08 23.31 28.94
CA GLN A 411 -12.96 23.70 27.86
C GLN A 411 -12.30 24.81 27.04
N GLY A 412 -12.60 24.90 25.76
CA GLY A 412 -12.15 26.00 24.91
C GLY A 412 -11.40 25.53 23.68
N THR A 413 -10.77 26.47 23.00
CA THR A 413 -10.05 26.20 21.74
C THR A 413 -8.69 26.88 21.76
N ALA A 414 -7.68 26.16 21.26
CA ALA A 414 -6.38 26.73 20.91
C ALA A 414 -6.13 26.56 19.40
N TRP A 415 -5.56 27.57 18.79
CA TRP A 415 -5.01 27.53 17.43
C TRP A 415 -3.52 27.75 17.51
N ILE A 416 -2.77 26.98 16.73
CA ILE A 416 -1.31 26.96 16.72
C ILE A 416 -0.86 27.07 15.28
N ASP A 417 0.15 27.92 15.05
CA ASP A 417 0.64 28.23 13.71
C ASP A 417 2.11 28.61 13.73
N ASP A 418 2.77 28.63 12.57
CA ASP A 418 4.12 29.12 12.34
C ASP A 418 5.14 28.63 13.37
N ILE A 419 5.16 27.31 13.61
CA ILE A 419 6.14 26.69 14.51
C ILE A 419 7.48 26.61 13.80
N SER A 420 8.52 27.08 14.43
CA SER A 420 9.89 27.01 13.90
C SER A 420 10.93 26.68 14.97
N LEU A 421 12.00 26.04 14.57
CA LEU A 421 13.18 25.77 15.40
C LEU A 421 14.40 26.17 14.58
N VAL A 422 15.03 27.29 14.93
CA VAL A 422 16.07 27.95 14.14
C VAL A 422 17.37 28.03 14.95
N PRO A 423 18.54 27.65 14.40
CA PRO A 423 19.83 27.84 15.07
C PRO A 423 20.06 29.32 15.40
N VAL A 424 20.54 29.60 16.61
CA VAL A 424 20.93 30.98 17.00
C VAL A 424 22.14 31.41 16.17
N GLY A 425 22.04 32.57 15.52
CA GLY A 425 23.06 33.05 14.55
C GLY A 425 22.62 32.97 13.09
N SER A 426 21.51 32.29 12.79
CA SER A 426 20.84 32.40 11.48
C SER A 426 20.10 33.74 11.38
N PRO A 427 19.91 34.31 10.17
CA PRO A 427 19.06 35.51 9.99
C PRO A 427 17.70 35.31 10.64
N ASN A 428 17.18 36.36 11.28
CA ASN A 428 15.84 36.32 11.86
C ASN A 428 14.81 35.96 10.77
N PRO A 429 13.90 34.99 10.98
CA PRO A 429 12.83 34.68 10.07
C PRO A 429 11.82 35.82 9.92
#